data_d4ef97a1553602d4a8a877107bac93d2
#
_entry.id   d4ef97a1553602d4a8a877107bac93d2
#
_cell.length_a   1.000
_cell.length_b   1.000
_cell.length_c   1.000
_cell.angle_alpha   90.00
_cell.angle_beta   90.00
_cell.angle_gamma   90.00
#
_symmetry.space_group_name_H-M   'P 1'
#
loop_
_entity.id
_entity.type
_entity.pdbx_description
1 polymer ?
#
loop_
_entity_poly.entity_id
_entity_poly.type
_entity_poly.pdbx_seq_one_letter_code
_entity_poly.pdbx_strand_id
1 'polypeptide(L)'
;MEATISADIIRSTSLPKEGMIVLQERLRDFMDFLNKTFDGCWGRVVRGDGIECAISDAHYLLRIVLLLKCQIKAIRVCFDEMNIKGGDKRFFKFGVRMAVAIGRLRTNDKEQAIMDGEAIYNSGRALDQMGSYDFFSISSDYKESEPIVQSLFLLINHIMKRVSARQSQVLFMKLQNMSDVEIAQRMGITRVGVYLHLKSIGWDAISTALRCYEMMKF
;
A
#
# COMPACT_ATOMS: atom_id res chain seq x y z
N MET A 1 -6.02 -9.65 -16.05
CA MET A 1 -4.60 -9.99 -15.84
C MET A 1 -4.26 -9.90 -14.38
N GLU A 2 -3.32 -10.73 -13.90
CA GLU A 2 -2.88 -10.72 -12.51
C GLU A 2 -1.81 -9.66 -12.24
N ALA A 3 -1.58 -9.38 -10.98
CA ALA A 3 -0.48 -8.55 -10.53
C ALA A 3 0.05 -9.04 -9.18
N THR A 4 1.25 -8.60 -8.82
CA THR A 4 1.86 -8.90 -7.53
C THR A 4 2.40 -7.65 -6.87
N ILE A 5 2.46 -7.69 -5.56
CA ILE A 5 3.12 -6.68 -4.73
C ILE A 5 4.18 -7.40 -3.91
N SER A 6 5.42 -6.96 -4.00
CA SER A 6 6.48 -7.25 -3.04
C SER A 6 6.79 -5.98 -2.28
N ALA A 7 6.76 -6.03 -0.96
CA ALA A 7 6.90 -4.83 -0.14
C ALA A 7 7.74 -5.10 1.12
N ASP A 8 8.30 -4.02 1.66
CA ASP A 8 9.16 -4.04 2.83
C ASP A 8 8.93 -2.79 3.69
N ILE A 9 8.90 -2.96 5.01
CA ILE A 9 8.62 -1.88 5.93
C ILE A 9 9.88 -1.07 6.21
N ILE A 10 9.82 0.22 5.91
CA ILE A 10 10.96 1.12 6.08
C ILE A 10 11.27 1.27 7.57
N ARG A 11 12.52 0.92 7.95
CA ARG A 11 12.99 1.02 9.34
C ARG A 11 12.22 0.17 10.35
N SER A 12 11.68 -0.96 9.94
CA SER A 12 11.04 -1.93 10.84
C SER A 12 11.92 -2.34 12.02
N THR A 13 13.22 -2.56 11.77
CA THR A 13 14.23 -2.91 12.79
C THR A 13 14.45 -1.81 13.84
N SER A 14 13.99 -0.59 13.59
CA SER A 14 14.06 0.52 14.53
C SER A 14 12.80 0.67 15.38
N LEU A 15 11.79 -0.17 15.15
CA LEU A 15 10.56 -0.19 15.96
C LEU A 15 10.84 -0.84 17.33
N PRO A 16 10.32 -0.27 18.42
CA PRO A 16 10.32 -0.95 19.71
C PRO A 16 9.45 -2.22 19.65
N LYS A 17 9.61 -3.12 20.60
CA LYS A 17 8.89 -4.41 20.63
C LYS A 17 7.37 -4.24 20.48
N GLU A 18 6.81 -3.29 21.20
CA GLU A 18 5.38 -2.96 21.15
C GLU A 18 4.98 -2.44 19.78
N GLY A 19 5.82 -1.63 19.14
CA GLY A 19 5.62 -1.14 17.79
C GLY A 19 5.64 -2.26 16.74
N MET A 20 6.51 -3.24 16.91
CA MET A 20 6.56 -4.41 16.05
C MET A 20 5.29 -5.28 16.20
N ILE A 21 4.79 -5.45 17.42
CA ILE A 21 3.52 -6.17 17.66
C ILE A 21 2.37 -5.48 16.94
N VAL A 22 2.23 -4.16 17.11
CA VAL A 22 1.19 -3.38 16.42
C VAL A 22 1.32 -3.48 14.91
N LEU A 23 2.55 -3.41 14.37
CA LEU A 23 2.78 -3.59 12.94
C LEU A 23 2.29 -4.96 12.46
N GLN A 24 2.67 -6.03 13.14
CA GLN A 24 2.28 -7.39 12.78
C GLN A 24 0.75 -7.61 12.84
N GLU A 25 0.07 -7.04 13.83
CA GLU A 25 -1.39 -7.06 13.91
C GLU A 25 -2.01 -6.33 12.72
N ARG A 26 -1.54 -5.14 12.40
CA ARG A 26 -2.03 -4.36 11.25
C ARG A 26 -1.80 -5.03 9.91
N LEU A 27 -0.69 -5.72 9.76
CA LEU A 27 -0.41 -6.50 8.55
C LEU A 27 -1.37 -7.68 8.42
N ARG A 28 -1.62 -8.42 9.51
CA ARG A 28 -2.62 -9.50 9.52
C ARG A 28 -4.02 -8.99 9.19
N ASP A 29 -4.46 -7.91 9.85
CA ASP A 29 -5.75 -7.27 9.58
C ASP A 29 -5.87 -6.88 8.10
N PHE A 30 -4.77 -6.38 7.51
CA PHE A 30 -4.75 -6.02 6.10
C PHE A 30 -4.86 -7.23 5.17
N MET A 31 -4.18 -8.34 5.47
CA MET A 31 -4.28 -9.59 4.68
C MET A 31 -5.70 -10.16 4.73
N ASP A 32 -6.31 -10.16 5.91
CA ASP A 32 -7.71 -10.57 6.08
C ASP A 32 -8.68 -9.66 5.32
N PHE A 33 -8.45 -8.35 5.39
CA PHE A 33 -9.23 -7.37 4.63
C PHE A 33 -9.09 -7.57 3.13
N LEU A 34 -7.86 -7.72 2.62
CA LEU A 34 -7.56 -7.96 1.21
C LEU A 34 -8.33 -9.17 0.69
N ASN A 35 -8.22 -10.25 1.42
CA ASN A 35 -8.85 -11.52 1.08
C ASN A 35 -10.39 -11.49 1.09
N LYS A 36 -11.00 -10.71 1.98
CA LYS A 36 -12.45 -10.58 2.10
C LYS A 36 -13.05 -9.59 1.11
N THR A 37 -12.26 -8.60 0.69
CA THR A 37 -12.76 -7.46 -0.08
C THR A 37 -12.52 -7.60 -1.59
N PHE A 38 -11.42 -8.25 -1.97
CA PHE A 38 -11.04 -8.40 -3.38
C PHE A 38 -10.97 -9.89 -3.73
N ASP A 39 -11.89 -10.30 -4.57
CA ASP A 39 -12.01 -11.72 -4.96
C ASP A 39 -10.72 -12.26 -5.60
N GLY A 40 -10.28 -13.43 -5.13
CA GLY A 40 -9.04 -14.06 -5.58
C GLY A 40 -7.74 -13.34 -5.18
N CYS A 41 -7.83 -12.20 -4.44
CA CYS A 41 -6.65 -11.53 -3.91
C CYS A 41 -6.29 -12.03 -2.51
N TRP A 42 -5.01 -12.20 -2.25
CA TRP A 42 -4.51 -12.59 -0.95
C TRP A 42 -3.06 -12.13 -0.75
N GLY A 43 -2.57 -12.21 0.47
CA GLY A 43 -1.19 -11.86 0.77
C GLY A 43 -0.66 -12.60 1.99
N ARG A 44 0.65 -12.52 2.15
CA ARG A 44 1.37 -13.10 3.29
C ARG A 44 2.46 -12.16 3.78
N VAL A 45 2.79 -12.31 5.05
CA VAL A 45 3.95 -11.66 5.66
C VAL A 45 5.13 -12.62 5.56
N VAL A 46 6.25 -12.15 5.02
CA VAL A 46 7.48 -12.92 4.86
C VAL A 46 8.60 -12.26 5.67
N ARG A 47 9.44 -13.07 6.33
CA ARG A 47 10.63 -12.61 7.07
C ARG A 47 10.36 -11.47 8.07
N GLY A 48 9.18 -11.47 8.70
CA GLY A 48 8.83 -10.54 9.76
C GLY A 48 8.23 -9.21 9.32
N ASP A 49 8.70 -8.58 8.28
CA ASP A 49 8.26 -7.26 7.81
C ASP A 49 8.12 -7.16 6.28
N GLY A 50 8.52 -8.18 5.57
CA GLY A 50 8.27 -8.32 4.14
C GLY A 50 6.81 -8.71 3.87
N ILE A 51 6.28 -8.25 2.77
CA ILE A 51 4.90 -8.47 2.35
C ILE A 51 4.89 -8.95 0.91
N GLU A 52 4.15 -9.99 0.63
CA GLU A 52 3.85 -10.44 -0.71
C GLU A 52 2.34 -10.54 -0.90
N CYS A 53 1.82 -9.99 -2.01
CA CYS A 53 0.41 -10.10 -2.36
C CYS A 53 0.25 -10.59 -3.80
N ALA A 54 -0.68 -11.52 -4.00
CA ALA A 54 -1.23 -11.88 -5.29
C ALA A 54 -2.54 -11.12 -5.50
N ILE A 55 -2.65 -10.50 -6.66
CA ILE A 55 -3.79 -9.70 -7.08
C ILE A 55 -4.37 -10.37 -8.32
N SER A 56 -5.57 -10.92 -8.20
CA SER A 56 -6.24 -11.68 -9.27
C SER A 56 -6.58 -10.83 -10.49
N ASP A 57 -6.83 -9.54 -10.29
CA ASP A 57 -7.12 -8.58 -11.34
C ASP A 57 -6.28 -7.31 -11.17
N ALA A 58 -5.42 -7.04 -12.15
CA ALA A 58 -4.53 -5.88 -12.17
C ALA A 58 -5.26 -4.54 -12.01
N HIS A 59 -6.55 -4.45 -12.35
CA HIS A 59 -7.35 -3.24 -12.13
C HIS A 59 -7.47 -2.86 -10.65
N TYR A 60 -7.35 -3.81 -9.73
CA TYR A 60 -7.35 -3.53 -8.27
C TYR A 60 -6.01 -3.05 -7.74
N LEU A 61 -4.91 -3.23 -8.50
CA LEU A 61 -3.55 -3.04 -8.01
C LEU A 61 -3.33 -1.65 -7.41
N LEU A 62 -3.68 -0.58 -8.12
CA LEU A 62 -3.46 0.79 -7.62
C LEU A 62 -4.24 1.06 -6.32
N ARG A 63 -5.48 0.60 -6.24
CA ARG A 63 -6.32 0.73 -5.05
C ARG A 63 -5.73 -0.04 -3.87
N ILE A 64 -5.28 -1.27 -4.07
CA ILE A 64 -4.67 -2.12 -3.04
C ILE A 64 -3.34 -1.52 -2.57
N VAL A 65 -2.51 -1.01 -3.46
CA VAL A 65 -1.28 -0.29 -3.12
C VAL A 65 -1.56 0.91 -2.22
N LEU A 66 -2.55 1.72 -2.55
CA LEU A 66 -2.95 2.87 -1.73
C LEU A 66 -3.49 2.45 -0.36
N LEU A 67 -4.32 1.39 -0.32
CA LEU A 67 -4.85 0.83 0.92
C LEU A 67 -3.73 0.34 1.84
N LEU A 68 -2.79 -0.46 1.32
CA LEU A 68 -1.63 -0.94 2.08
C LEU A 68 -0.78 0.23 2.59
N LYS A 69 -0.50 1.21 1.73
CA LYS A 69 0.25 2.42 2.12
C LYS A 69 -0.44 3.18 3.25
N CYS A 70 -1.76 3.36 3.15
CA CYS A 70 -2.54 4.04 4.18
C CYS A 70 -2.56 3.25 5.49
N GLN A 71 -2.72 1.94 5.44
CA GLN A 71 -2.73 1.07 6.61
C GLN A 71 -1.44 1.22 7.42
N ILE A 72 -0.28 1.16 6.75
CA ILE A 72 1.02 1.29 7.41
C ILE A 72 1.26 2.72 7.92
N LYS A 73 0.98 3.73 7.12
CA LYS A 73 1.14 5.13 7.54
C LYS A 73 0.20 5.57 8.66
N ALA A 74 -0.92 4.87 8.84
CA ALA A 74 -1.87 5.13 9.92
C ALA A 74 -1.39 4.59 11.28
N ILE A 75 -0.39 3.74 11.33
CA ILE A 75 0.16 3.17 12.56
C ILE A 75 0.76 4.30 13.40
N ARG A 76 0.30 4.41 14.63
CA ARG A 76 0.87 5.30 15.65
C ARG A 76 1.68 4.44 16.61
N VAL A 77 2.97 4.55 16.51
CA VAL A 77 3.90 3.91 17.43
C VAL A 77 4.59 5.01 18.21
N CYS A 78 4.59 4.93 19.52
CA CYS A 78 5.52 5.69 20.35
C CYS A 78 6.89 5.04 20.15
N PHE A 79 7.80 5.73 19.51
CA PHE A 79 9.21 5.39 19.58
C PHE A 79 9.68 5.90 20.94
N ASP A 80 9.98 4.96 21.84
CA ASP A 80 10.54 5.31 23.14
C ASP A 80 11.80 6.16 22.98
N GLU A 81 12.12 6.94 24.04
CA GLU A 81 13.16 7.95 24.18
C GLU A 81 14.58 7.52 23.80
N MET A 82 14.79 6.34 23.35
CA MET A 82 16.04 5.87 22.79
C MET A 82 16.26 6.43 21.39
N ASN A 83 16.60 7.70 21.37
CA ASN A 83 17.46 8.42 20.42
C ASN A 83 17.69 7.74 19.05
N ILE A 84 16.62 7.31 18.38
CA ILE A 84 16.73 6.86 17.00
C ILE A 84 16.69 8.10 16.12
N LYS A 85 17.84 8.81 16.05
CA LYS A 85 18.00 10.00 15.23
C LYS A 85 17.44 9.78 13.82
N GLY A 86 16.20 10.21 13.60
CA GLY A 86 15.54 10.23 12.30
C GLY A 86 14.91 8.92 11.82
N GLY A 87 14.93 7.82 12.61
CA GLY A 87 14.28 6.56 12.24
C GLY A 87 12.76 6.64 12.26
N ASP A 88 12.22 7.24 13.31
CA ASP A 88 10.82 7.56 13.50
C ASP A 88 10.26 8.44 12.37
N LYS A 89 10.96 9.54 12.05
CA LYS A 89 10.55 10.45 10.96
C LYS A 89 10.47 9.75 9.62
N ARG A 90 11.38 8.82 9.35
CA ARG A 90 11.39 8.04 8.12
C ARG A 90 10.26 7.03 8.07
N PHE A 91 10.00 6.30 9.16
CA PHE A 91 8.87 5.40 9.25
C PHE A 91 7.54 6.14 9.01
N PHE A 92 7.29 7.24 9.73
CA PHE A 92 6.06 8.02 9.56
C PHE A 92 5.95 8.69 8.19
N LYS A 93 7.06 9.12 7.62
CA LYS A 93 7.05 9.75 6.30
C LYS A 93 6.80 8.74 5.19
N PHE A 94 7.40 7.58 5.29
CA PHE A 94 7.50 6.65 4.18
C PHE A 94 6.70 5.35 4.39
N GLY A 95 6.72 4.80 5.58
CA GLY A 95 5.97 3.60 5.96
C GLY A 95 6.49 2.34 5.28
N VAL A 96 6.07 2.09 4.07
CA VAL A 96 6.35 0.90 3.29
C VAL A 96 6.87 1.27 1.91
N ARG A 97 7.91 0.60 1.43
CA ARG A 97 8.31 0.60 0.03
C ARG A 97 7.71 -0.62 -0.66
N MET A 98 7.32 -0.45 -1.90
CA MET A 98 6.59 -1.47 -2.65
C MET A 98 7.09 -1.54 -4.08
N ALA A 99 7.36 -2.73 -4.55
CA ALA A 99 7.52 -3.03 -5.96
C ALA A 99 6.32 -3.84 -6.44
N VAL A 100 5.82 -3.54 -7.61
CA VAL A 100 4.68 -4.23 -8.19
C VAL A 100 5.04 -4.76 -9.57
N ALA A 101 4.41 -5.86 -9.94
CA ALA A 101 4.51 -6.37 -11.30
C ALA A 101 3.12 -6.76 -11.79
N ILE A 102 2.85 -6.42 -13.05
CA ILE A 102 1.65 -6.86 -13.77
C ILE A 102 2.10 -7.96 -14.73
N GLY A 103 1.53 -9.14 -14.58
CA GLY A 103 1.93 -10.31 -15.35
C GLY A 103 1.22 -11.56 -14.87
N ARG A 104 1.63 -12.70 -15.37
CA ARG A 104 1.02 -13.99 -15.04
C ARG A 104 1.65 -14.60 -13.80
N LEU A 105 0.82 -15.26 -12.99
CA LEU A 105 1.24 -16.23 -12.00
C LEU A 105 1.07 -17.64 -12.57
N ARG A 106 2.12 -18.47 -12.40
CA ARG A 106 2.06 -19.89 -12.73
C ARG A 106 1.25 -20.66 -11.68
N THR A 107 1.45 -20.28 -10.43
CA THR A 107 0.74 -20.83 -9.28
C THR A 107 0.28 -19.70 -8.39
N ASN A 108 -1.01 -19.71 -8.07
CA ASN A 108 -1.63 -18.77 -7.16
C ASN A 108 -2.56 -19.58 -6.24
N ASP A 109 -1.95 -20.25 -5.25
CA ASP A 109 -2.65 -21.14 -4.31
C ASP A 109 -2.64 -20.49 -2.92
N LYS A 110 -3.77 -19.92 -2.57
CA LYS A 110 -3.99 -19.26 -1.30
C LYS A 110 -4.03 -20.24 -0.13
N GLU A 111 -4.57 -21.45 -0.31
CA GLU A 111 -4.72 -22.42 0.77
C GLU A 111 -3.36 -22.96 1.22
N GLN A 112 -2.47 -23.19 0.26
CA GLN A 112 -1.10 -23.61 0.51
C GLN A 112 -0.15 -22.42 0.70
N ALA A 113 -0.64 -21.19 0.56
CA ALA A 113 0.16 -19.96 0.57
C ALA A 113 1.31 -19.98 -0.46
N ILE A 114 1.07 -20.59 -1.63
CA ILE A 114 2.04 -20.69 -2.73
C ILE A 114 1.73 -19.63 -3.79
N MET A 115 2.72 -18.80 -4.05
CA MET A 115 2.71 -17.79 -5.10
C MET A 115 3.98 -17.95 -5.93
N ASP A 116 3.82 -18.26 -7.22
CA ASP A 116 4.95 -18.54 -8.11
C ASP A 116 4.65 -18.06 -9.52
N GLY A 117 5.67 -17.56 -10.21
CA GLY A 117 5.57 -17.09 -11.58
C GLY A 117 6.36 -15.82 -11.84
N GLU A 118 6.32 -15.35 -13.07
CA GLU A 118 7.13 -14.23 -13.54
C GLU A 118 6.79 -12.93 -12.79
N ALA A 119 5.50 -12.66 -12.54
CA ALA A 119 5.08 -11.46 -11.84
C ALA A 119 5.71 -11.35 -10.45
N ILE A 120 5.65 -12.42 -9.62
CA ILE A 120 6.23 -12.36 -8.27
C ILE A 120 7.77 -12.27 -8.30
N TYR A 121 8.43 -12.90 -9.26
CA TYR A 121 9.88 -12.75 -9.42
C TYR A 121 10.26 -11.33 -9.83
N ASN A 122 9.49 -10.71 -10.72
CA ASN A 122 9.77 -9.36 -11.19
C ASN A 122 9.53 -8.32 -10.08
N SER A 123 8.45 -8.43 -9.30
CA SER A 123 8.23 -7.53 -8.16
C SER A 123 9.29 -7.72 -7.06
N GLY A 124 9.69 -8.96 -6.78
CA GLY A 124 10.77 -9.25 -5.82
C GLY A 124 12.11 -8.65 -6.23
N ARG A 125 12.55 -8.90 -7.48
CA ARG A 125 13.79 -8.32 -8.01
C ARG A 125 13.76 -6.79 -8.04
N ALA A 126 12.62 -6.21 -8.42
CA ALA A 126 12.47 -4.78 -8.43
C ALA A 126 12.57 -4.20 -7.00
N LEU A 127 12.00 -4.87 -6.00
CA LEU A 127 12.13 -4.48 -4.60
C LEU A 127 13.59 -4.51 -4.12
N ASP A 128 14.34 -5.57 -4.49
CA ASP A 128 15.75 -5.72 -4.13
C ASP A 128 16.64 -4.63 -4.75
N GLN A 129 16.29 -4.16 -5.96
CA GLN A 129 17.01 -3.10 -6.67
C GLN A 129 16.62 -1.69 -6.21
N MET A 130 15.50 -1.54 -5.49
CA MET A 130 15.06 -0.25 -4.98
C MET A 130 16.00 0.29 -3.93
N GLY A 131 16.38 1.56 -4.05
CA GLY A 131 17.09 2.28 -3.01
C GLY A 131 16.25 2.40 -1.72
N SER A 132 16.93 2.60 -0.59
CA SER A 132 16.27 2.70 0.73
C SER A 132 15.21 3.81 0.83
N TYR A 133 15.15 4.71 -0.14
CA TYR A 133 14.24 5.85 -0.19
C TYR A 133 13.33 5.85 -1.41
N ASP A 134 13.46 4.84 -2.26
CA ASP A 134 12.55 4.62 -3.36
C ASP A 134 11.31 3.91 -2.81
N PHE A 135 10.13 4.36 -3.25
CA PHE A 135 8.90 3.89 -2.65
C PHE A 135 8.10 3.03 -3.56
N PHE A 136 8.46 3.05 -4.82
CA PHE A 136 7.69 2.39 -5.82
C PHE A 136 8.52 2.04 -7.05
N SER A 137 8.43 0.79 -7.47
CA SER A 137 8.89 0.29 -8.77
C SER A 137 7.78 -0.51 -9.42
N ILE A 138 7.65 -0.44 -10.72
CA ILE A 138 6.71 -1.23 -11.49
C ILE A 138 7.44 -1.97 -12.61
N SER A 139 7.05 -3.20 -12.83
CA SER A 139 7.39 -3.99 -14.01
C SER A 139 6.09 -4.49 -14.66
N SER A 140 6.03 -4.50 -15.97
CA SER A 140 4.85 -4.96 -16.68
C SER A 140 5.26 -5.70 -17.95
N ASP A 141 4.52 -6.76 -18.25
CA ASP A 141 4.61 -7.45 -19.54
C ASP A 141 4.02 -6.58 -20.69
N TYR A 142 3.33 -5.50 -20.33
CA TYR A 142 2.72 -4.53 -21.26
C TYR A 142 3.61 -3.32 -21.46
N LYS A 143 4.54 -3.42 -22.38
CA LYS A 143 5.53 -2.36 -22.67
C LYS A 143 4.91 -1.03 -23.10
N GLU A 144 3.74 -1.05 -23.73
CA GLU A 144 3.08 0.18 -24.21
C GLU A 144 2.45 1.00 -23.08
N SER A 145 1.84 0.35 -22.09
CA SER A 145 1.19 1.04 -20.96
C SER A 145 2.15 1.28 -19.78
N GLU A 146 3.27 0.58 -19.71
CA GLU A 146 4.23 0.65 -18.61
C GLU A 146 4.69 2.08 -18.28
N PRO A 147 5.08 2.95 -19.25
CA PRO A 147 5.52 4.30 -18.94
C PRO A 147 4.41 5.17 -18.32
N ILE A 148 3.16 4.98 -18.75
CA ILE A 148 2.00 5.73 -18.24
C ILE A 148 1.72 5.29 -16.82
N VAL A 149 1.67 3.99 -16.60
CA VAL A 149 1.44 3.39 -15.26
C VAL A 149 2.57 3.81 -14.32
N GLN A 150 3.81 3.72 -14.73
CA GLN A 150 4.96 4.14 -13.92
C GLN A 150 4.87 5.62 -13.53
N SER A 151 4.54 6.49 -14.48
CA SER A 151 4.38 7.93 -14.22
C SER A 151 3.26 8.19 -13.23
N LEU A 152 2.11 7.50 -13.36
CA LEU A 152 0.98 7.59 -12.47
C LEU A 152 1.36 7.19 -11.04
N PHE A 153 2.02 6.05 -10.89
CA PHE A 153 2.46 5.56 -9.58
C PHE A 153 3.50 6.48 -8.93
N LEU A 154 4.42 7.06 -9.70
CA LEU A 154 5.39 8.03 -9.19
C LEU A 154 4.71 9.31 -8.69
N LEU A 155 3.73 9.84 -9.42
CA LEU A 155 2.95 11.01 -9.01
C LEU A 155 2.15 10.74 -7.74
N ILE A 156 1.44 9.61 -7.68
CA ILE A 156 0.70 9.19 -6.48
C ILE A 156 1.63 9.01 -5.30
N ASN A 157 2.77 8.38 -5.49
CA ASN A 157 3.76 8.22 -4.43
C ASN A 157 4.25 9.59 -3.92
N HIS A 158 4.47 10.57 -4.81
CA HIS A 158 4.84 11.92 -4.39
C HIS A 158 3.76 12.56 -3.50
N ILE A 159 2.47 12.37 -3.84
CA ILE A 159 1.35 12.82 -3.00
C ILE A 159 1.39 12.10 -1.64
N MET A 160 1.51 10.78 -1.64
CA MET A 160 1.47 9.94 -0.44
C MET A 160 2.62 10.23 0.55
N LYS A 161 3.77 10.72 0.09
CA LYS A 161 4.86 11.18 0.98
C LYS A 161 4.44 12.29 1.93
N ARG A 162 3.46 13.11 1.56
CA ARG A 162 2.97 14.26 2.34
C ARG A 162 1.77 13.93 3.21
N VAL A 163 1.14 12.78 3.00
CA VAL A 163 -0.04 12.36 3.75
C VAL A 163 0.35 11.98 5.17
N SER A 164 -0.26 12.61 6.16
CA SER A 164 -0.05 12.31 7.59
C SER A 164 -0.77 11.02 8.01
N ALA A 165 -0.44 10.49 9.20
CA ALA A 165 -1.10 9.31 9.77
C ALA A 165 -2.63 9.49 9.88
N ARG A 166 -3.09 10.67 10.34
CA ARG A 166 -4.53 10.97 10.45
C ARG A 166 -5.21 11.02 9.08
N GLN A 167 -4.55 11.65 8.12
CA GLN A 167 -5.02 11.69 6.73
C GLN A 167 -5.04 10.30 6.09
N SER A 168 -4.06 9.45 6.40
CA SER A 168 -4.04 8.06 5.93
C SER A 168 -5.23 7.26 6.45
N GLN A 169 -5.66 7.47 7.70
CA GLN A 169 -6.87 6.84 8.23
C GLN A 169 -8.12 7.27 7.45
N VAL A 170 -8.26 8.56 7.18
CA VAL A 170 -9.40 9.09 6.38
C VAL A 170 -9.36 8.54 4.96
N LEU A 171 -8.19 8.55 4.31
CA LEU A 171 -8.02 8.06 2.95
C LEU A 171 -8.28 6.56 2.85
N PHE A 172 -7.82 5.76 3.83
CA PHE A 172 -8.08 4.32 3.89
C PHE A 172 -9.58 4.00 3.86
N MET A 173 -10.37 4.71 4.67
CA MET A 173 -11.83 4.55 4.68
C MET A 173 -12.48 5.05 3.39
N LYS A 174 -11.98 6.15 2.83
CA LYS A 174 -12.50 6.70 1.57
C LYS A 174 -12.23 5.75 0.38
N LEU A 175 -11.08 5.09 0.34
CA LEU A 175 -10.73 4.07 -0.66
C LEU A 175 -11.63 2.82 -0.57
N GLN A 176 -12.28 2.59 0.56
CA GLN A 176 -13.31 1.57 0.77
C GLN A 176 -14.73 2.06 0.41
N ASN A 177 -14.84 3.19 -0.28
CA ASN A 177 -16.09 3.82 -0.68
C ASN A 177 -17.01 4.25 0.48
N MET A 178 -16.48 4.43 1.69
CA MET A 178 -17.26 4.97 2.80
C MET A 178 -17.65 6.42 2.53
N SER A 179 -18.87 6.77 2.96
CA SER A 179 -19.35 8.15 2.90
C SER A 179 -18.62 9.05 3.89
N ASP A 180 -18.58 10.35 3.63
CA ASP A 180 -17.94 11.31 4.53
C ASP A 180 -18.63 11.36 5.90
N VAL A 181 -19.92 10.99 5.98
CA VAL A 181 -20.67 10.90 7.24
C VAL A 181 -20.18 9.72 8.08
N GLU A 182 -20.04 8.52 7.47
CA GLU A 182 -19.51 7.33 8.14
C GLU A 182 -18.07 7.53 8.60
N ILE A 183 -17.23 8.15 7.75
CA ILE A 183 -15.85 8.48 8.10
C ILE A 183 -15.82 9.44 9.30
N ALA A 184 -16.65 10.48 9.28
CA ALA A 184 -16.73 11.45 10.36
C ALA A 184 -17.10 10.79 11.70
N GLN A 185 -18.09 9.90 11.69
CA GLN A 185 -18.51 9.13 12.86
C GLN A 185 -17.38 8.24 13.39
N ARG A 186 -16.75 7.44 12.52
CA ARG A 186 -15.66 6.54 12.91
C ARG A 186 -14.42 7.26 13.43
N MET A 187 -14.14 8.45 12.88
CA MET A 187 -12.97 9.24 13.24
C MET A 187 -13.21 10.17 14.45
N GLY A 188 -14.45 10.32 14.89
CA GLY A 188 -14.83 11.30 15.92
C GLY A 188 -14.54 12.76 15.50
N ILE A 189 -14.79 13.10 14.24
CA ILE A 189 -14.59 14.44 13.68
C ILE A 189 -15.85 14.92 12.94
N THR A 190 -15.88 16.19 12.57
CA THR A 190 -16.98 16.72 11.77
C THR A 190 -16.87 16.29 10.30
N ARG A 191 -17.98 16.26 9.57
CA ARG A 191 -17.99 16.05 8.11
C ARG A 191 -17.11 17.09 7.39
N VAL A 192 -17.10 18.34 7.86
CA VAL A 192 -16.22 19.39 7.33
C VAL A 192 -14.74 19.00 7.55
N GLY A 193 -14.41 18.44 8.70
CA GLY A 193 -13.07 17.92 8.98
C GLY A 193 -12.64 16.83 7.99
N VAL A 194 -13.53 15.88 7.65
CA VAL A 194 -13.27 14.86 6.63
C VAL A 194 -13.00 15.52 5.28
N TYR A 195 -13.87 16.44 4.85
CA TYR A 195 -13.70 17.19 3.61
C TYR A 195 -12.35 17.91 3.54
N LEU A 196 -11.95 18.60 4.61
CA LEU A 196 -10.67 19.31 4.67
C LEU A 196 -9.45 18.35 4.59
N HIS A 197 -9.52 17.19 5.23
CA HIS A 197 -8.50 16.16 5.09
C HIS A 197 -8.40 15.67 3.64
N LEU A 198 -9.52 15.31 3.02
CA LEU A 198 -9.57 14.82 1.65
C LEU A 198 -9.08 15.88 0.64
N LYS A 199 -9.50 17.13 0.81
CA LYS A 199 -9.04 18.24 -0.03
C LYS A 199 -7.51 18.45 0.09
N SER A 200 -7.00 18.42 1.30
CA SER A 200 -5.56 18.58 1.57
C SER A 200 -4.70 17.44 1.00
N ILE A 201 -5.24 16.21 0.93
CA ILE A 201 -4.58 15.06 0.32
C ILE A 201 -4.59 15.15 -1.22
N GLY A 202 -5.52 15.90 -1.80
CA GLY A 202 -5.76 15.91 -3.26
C GLY A 202 -6.62 14.72 -3.70
N TRP A 203 -7.67 14.41 -2.93
CA TRP A 203 -8.57 13.28 -3.22
C TRP A 203 -9.13 13.29 -4.64
N ASP A 204 -9.46 14.47 -5.20
CA ASP A 204 -9.97 14.57 -6.57
C ASP A 204 -8.97 14.03 -7.60
N ALA A 205 -7.68 14.33 -7.42
CA ALA A 205 -6.63 13.79 -8.27
C ALA A 205 -6.47 12.27 -8.07
N ILE A 206 -6.43 11.80 -6.81
CA ILE A 206 -6.31 10.37 -6.50
C ILE A 206 -7.50 9.58 -7.05
N SER A 207 -8.73 10.06 -6.84
CA SER A 207 -9.94 9.37 -7.31
C SER A 207 -10.03 9.34 -8.84
N THR A 208 -9.58 10.39 -9.50
CA THR A 208 -9.49 10.43 -10.97
C THR A 208 -8.43 9.45 -11.48
N ALA A 209 -7.26 9.43 -10.86
CA ALA A 209 -6.20 8.48 -11.18
C ALA A 209 -6.65 7.02 -11.01
N LEU A 210 -7.36 6.71 -9.92
CA LEU A 210 -7.94 5.38 -9.69
C LEU A 210 -8.90 4.99 -10.81
N ARG A 211 -9.85 5.85 -11.15
CA ARG A 211 -10.81 5.58 -12.24
C ARG A 211 -10.11 5.37 -13.58
N CYS A 212 -9.14 6.22 -13.92
CA CYS A 212 -8.38 6.06 -15.15
C CYS A 212 -7.62 4.75 -15.18
N TYR A 213 -7.00 4.36 -14.05
CA TYR A 213 -6.27 3.11 -13.92
C TYR A 213 -7.19 1.88 -14.04
N GLU A 214 -8.35 1.91 -13.37
CA GLU A 214 -9.36 0.85 -13.41
C GLU A 214 -10.01 0.68 -14.81
N MET A 215 -9.86 1.65 -15.70
CA MET A 215 -10.34 1.60 -17.09
C MET A 215 -9.25 1.22 -18.10
N MET A 216 -8.01 1.04 -17.66
CA MET A 216 -6.91 0.65 -18.56
C MET A 216 -7.12 -0.77 -19.08
N LYS A 217 -6.56 -1.04 -20.25
CA LYS A 217 -6.52 -2.41 -20.80
C LYS A 217 -5.18 -3.01 -20.44
N PHE A 218 -5.22 -4.15 -19.75
CA PHE A 218 -4.09 -4.96 -19.36
C PHE A 218 -4.10 -6.31 -20.08
#